data_6fb1f000c867f72b31d5581f6b258e22
#
_entry.id   6fb1f000c867f72b31d5581f6b258e22
#
_cell.length_a   1.000
_cell.length_b   1.000
_cell.length_c   1.000
_cell.angle_alpha   90.00
_cell.angle_beta   90.00
_cell.angle_gamma   90.00
#
_symmetry.space_group_name_H-M   'P 1'
#
loop_
_entity.id
_entity.type
_entity.pdbx_description
1 polymer ?
#
loop_
_entity_poly.entity_id
_entity_poly.type
_entity_poly.pdbx_seq_one_letter_code
_entity_poly.pdbx_strand_id
1 'polypeptide(L)'
;MLRGNPFDLRPIESGRAEYLVGRDRLIASWREHIVSQSPRMLLLVGERGSGRSSVVRTLASQTRRSFVGQYWPISDPVNAIIHELAIHFCGFSSSGSNQKMIDDLVSNLEESSGTLPVISLDYPSNVEIATVLNSISPILQRLRALVIVVLTPSQLSSIDDETLELYDRPEYTTHLSKKQIQELSNRLVSRKAREKWIIGDILLSRIHESTSGNPRDVIRLLRDLIDERRDVGAHGTLERLMRWKIERVSSIENETEKDVQKEILSPDESYNY
;
A
#
# COMPACT_ATOMS: atom_id res chain seq x y z
N MET A 1 -14.46 -28.34 8.95
CA MET A 1 -12.99 -28.48 9.12
C MET A 1 -12.30 -27.61 8.08
N LEU A 2 -11.44 -26.67 8.48
CA LEU A 2 -10.73 -25.76 7.57
C LEU A 2 -9.62 -26.51 6.82
N ARG A 3 -9.66 -26.48 5.49
CA ARG A 3 -8.59 -27.02 4.64
C ARG A 3 -7.45 -26.00 4.48
N GLY A 4 -6.66 -25.80 5.53
CA GLY A 4 -5.55 -24.81 5.57
C GLY A 4 -5.96 -23.48 6.18
N ASN A 5 -4.97 -22.64 6.53
CA ASN A 5 -5.21 -21.32 7.09
C ASN A 5 -5.74 -20.37 6.00
N PRO A 6 -6.88 -19.68 6.20
CA PRO A 6 -7.42 -18.74 5.22
C PRO A 6 -6.73 -17.36 5.23
N PHE A 7 -5.96 -17.06 6.27
CA PHE A 7 -5.34 -15.75 6.47
C PHE A 7 -3.94 -15.70 5.86
N ASP A 8 -3.81 -15.00 4.74
CA ASP A 8 -2.56 -14.80 4.00
C ASP A 8 -2.12 -13.34 4.12
N LEU A 9 -0.83 -13.12 4.39
CA LEU A 9 -0.23 -11.77 4.52
C LEU A 9 0.13 -11.13 3.18
N ARG A 10 0.04 -11.88 2.09
CA ARG A 10 0.30 -11.32 0.76
C ARG A 10 -0.78 -10.29 0.39
N PRO A 11 -0.42 -9.24 -0.36
CA PRO A 11 -1.42 -8.34 -0.92
C PRO A 11 -2.49 -9.10 -1.70
N ILE A 12 -3.70 -8.58 -1.71
CA ILE A 12 -4.80 -9.16 -2.49
C ILE A 12 -4.39 -9.14 -3.97
N GLU A 13 -4.44 -10.29 -4.61
CA GLU A 13 -4.15 -10.43 -6.02
C GLU A 13 -5.27 -9.80 -6.88
N SER A 14 -4.93 -9.49 -8.14
CA SER A 14 -5.89 -8.99 -9.13
C SER A 14 -7.13 -9.88 -9.20
N GLY A 15 -8.30 -9.28 -9.30
CA GLY A 15 -9.58 -9.97 -9.41
C GLY A 15 -10.17 -10.49 -8.09
N ARG A 16 -9.59 -10.13 -6.95
CA ARG A 16 -10.10 -10.51 -5.63
C ARG A 16 -10.54 -9.31 -4.79
N ALA A 17 -11.15 -8.33 -5.44
CA ALA A 17 -11.66 -7.09 -4.79
C ALA A 17 -12.62 -7.38 -3.64
N GLU A 18 -13.32 -8.52 -3.68
CA GLU A 18 -14.24 -8.94 -2.62
C GLU A 18 -13.60 -9.10 -1.25
N TYR A 19 -12.26 -9.22 -1.17
CA TYR A 19 -11.54 -9.29 0.12
C TYR A 19 -11.09 -7.93 0.64
N LEU A 20 -11.23 -6.86 -0.16
CA LEU A 20 -11.03 -5.49 0.30
C LEU A 20 -12.26 -5.05 1.09
N VAL A 21 -12.08 -4.85 2.38
CA VAL A 21 -13.13 -4.37 3.28
C VAL A 21 -12.87 -2.92 3.64
N GLY A 22 -13.92 -2.11 3.62
CA GLY A 22 -13.87 -0.71 4.03
C GLY A 22 -13.14 0.22 3.05
N ARG A 23 -12.98 -0.20 1.79
CA ARG A 23 -12.36 0.60 0.71
C ARG A 23 -13.31 0.83 -0.47
N ASP A 24 -14.57 0.43 -0.32
CA ASP A 24 -15.54 0.43 -1.41
C ASP A 24 -15.73 1.82 -2.02
N ARG A 25 -15.83 2.87 -1.19
CA ARG A 25 -15.99 4.25 -1.67
C ARG A 25 -14.78 4.73 -2.46
N LEU A 26 -13.58 4.51 -1.94
CA LEU A 26 -12.33 4.87 -2.60
C LEU A 26 -12.19 4.16 -3.95
N ILE A 27 -12.42 2.85 -3.96
CA ILE A 27 -12.36 2.06 -5.20
C ILE A 27 -13.42 2.53 -6.21
N ALA A 28 -14.65 2.81 -5.77
CA ALA A 28 -15.71 3.27 -6.65
C ALA A 28 -15.39 4.63 -7.27
N SER A 29 -14.93 5.60 -6.47
CA SER A 29 -14.53 6.92 -6.94
C SER A 29 -13.39 6.85 -7.98
N TRP A 30 -12.34 6.09 -7.69
CA TRP A 30 -11.21 6.00 -8.60
C TRP A 30 -11.50 5.15 -9.85
N ARG A 31 -12.39 4.17 -9.73
CA ARG A 31 -12.90 3.42 -10.88
C ARG A 31 -13.66 4.32 -11.86
N GLU A 32 -14.38 5.31 -11.36
CA GLU A 32 -15.08 6.28 -12.21
C GLU A 32 -14.11 7.01 -13.14
N HIS A 33 -12.93 7.42 -12.65
CA HIS A 33 -11.89 8.01 -13.50
C HIS A 33 -11.40 7.05 -14.60
N ILE A 34 -11.26 5.77 -14.29
CA ILE A 34 -10.86 4.75 -15.27
C ILE A 34 -11.92 4.61 -16.38
N VAL A 35 -13.19 4.56 -16.01
CA VAL A 35 -14.32 4.37 -16.95
C VAL A 35 -14.61 5.63 -17.76
N SER A 36 -14.58 6.80 -17.12
CA SER A 36 -14.78 8.09 -17.77
C SER A 36 -13.57 8.57 -18.57
N GLN A 37 -12.47 7.82 -18.55
CA GLN A 37 -11.20 8.17 -19.20
C GLN A 37 -10.66 9.55 -18.75
N SER A 38 -10.82 9.90 -17.48
CA SER A 38 -10.36 11.15 -16.89
C SER A 38 -8.96 10.97 -16.28
N PRO A 39 -7.88 11.42 -16.92
CA PRO A 39 -6.53 11.34 -16.35
C PRO A 39 -6.44 12.10 -15.03
N ARG A 40 -5.79 11.49 -14.04
CA ARG A 40 -5.59 12.08 -12.72
C ARG A 40 -4.26 11.66 -12.14
N MET A 41 -3.70 12.51 -11.29
CA MET A 41 -2.56 12.20 -10.45
C MET A 41 -3.03 12.12 -8.99
N LEU A 42 -2.98 10.93 -8.41
CA LEU A 42 -3.57 10.61 -7.12
C LEU A 42 -2.51 10.19 -6.11
N LEU A 43 -2.69 10.58 -4.84
CA LEU A 43 -1.87 10.15 -3.72
C LEU A 43 -2.67 9.20 -2.83
N LEU A 44 -2.16 7.98 -2.63
CA LEU A 44 -2.69 7.00 -1.68
C LEU A 44 -1.79 6.95 -0.45
N VAL A 45 -2.26 7.50 0.64
CA VAL A 45 -1.48 7.61 1.87
C VAL A 45 -1.98 6.63 2.93
N GLY A 46 -1.07 6.03 3.64
CA GLY A 46 -1.42 5.17 4.77
C GLY A 46 -0.23 4.51 5.43
N GLU A 47 -0.44 4.00 6.60
CA GLU A 47 0.58 3.30 7.36
C GLU A 47 0.97 1.97 6.70
N ARG A 48 2.10 1.45 7.09
CA ARG A 48 2.57 0.13 6.66
C ARG A 48 1.58 -0.94 7.11
N GLY A 49 1.11 -1.77 6.17
CA GLY A 49 0.11 -2.80 6.48
C GLY A 49 -1.36 -2.35 6.34
N SER A 50 -1.63 -1.08 6.06
CA SER A 50 -3.00 -0.54 5.91
C SER A 50 -3.75 -1.02 4.66
N GLY A 51 -3.10 -1.78 3.78
CA GLY A 51 -3.71 -2.37 2.59
C GLY A 51 -3.58 -1.54 1.31
N ARG A 52 -2.73 -0.53 1.27
CA ARG A 52 -2.47 0.32 0.09
C ARG A 52 -2.21 -0.47 -1.19
N SER A 53 -1.25 -1.39 -1.17
CA SER A 53 -0.90 -2.23 -2.32
C SER A 53 -2.08 -3.10 -2.80
N SER A 54 -2.98 -3.51 -1.90
CA SER A 54 -4.20 -4.26 -2.26
C SER A 54 -5.22 -3.36 -2.98
N VAL A 55 -5.36 -2.10 -2.56
CA VAL A 55 -6.20 -1.09 -3.26
C VAL A 55 -5.71 -0.90 -4.69
N VAL A 56 -4.42 -0.64 -4.84
CA VAL A 56 -3.80 -0.41 -6.15
C VAL A 56 -3.96 -1.60 -7.09
N ARG A 57 -3.69 -2.82 -6.61
CA ARG A 57 -3.83 -4.05 -7.42
C ARG A 57 -5.29 -4.29 -7.82
N THR A 58 -6.23 -3.95 -6.96
CA THR A 58 -7.66 -4.04 -7.28
C THR A 58 -8.03 -3.06 -8.39
N LEU A 59 -7.54 -1.82 -8.34
CA LEU A 59 -7.79 -0.83 -9.40
C LEU A 59 -7.10 -1.23 -10.71
N ALA A 60 -5.85 -1.66 -10.64
CA ALA A 60 -5.08 -2.12 -11.79
C ALA A 60 -5.77 -3.28 -12.53
N SER A 61 -6.49 -4.15 -11.80
CA SER A 61 -7.25 -5.26 -12.41
C SER A 61 -8.50 -4.83 -13.18
N GLN A 62 -8.92 -3.57 -13.08
CA GLN A 62 -10.10 -3.04 -13.76
C GLN A 62 -9.81 -2.47 -15.15
N THR A 63 -8.56 -2.41 -15.53
CA THR A 63 -8.11 -1.99 -16.85
C THR A 63 -7.25 -3.07 -17.50
N ARG A 64 -7.23 -3.10 -18.84
CA ARG A 64 -6.37 -4.02 -19.58
C ARG A 64 -4.91 -3.59 -19.60
N ARG A 65 -4.65 -2.31 -19.37
CA ARG A 65 -3.31 -1.71 -19.42
C ARG A 65 -3.00 -1.14 -18.05
N SER A 66 -2.20 -1.84 -17.26
CA SER A 66 -1.82 -1.39 -15.93
C SER A 66 -0.38 -1.71 -15.62
N PHE A 67 0.29 -0.77 -14.99
CA PHE A 67 1.63 -0.90 -14.45
C PHE A 67 1.58 -0.73 -12.94
N VAL A 68 2.14 -1.70 -12.20
CA VAL A 68 2.24 -1.67 -10.73
C VAL A 68 3.70 -1.85 -10.36
N GLY A 69 4.40 -0.74 -10.23
CA GLY A 69 5.80 -0.71 -9.82
C GLY A 69 5.96 -0.88 -8.31
N GLN A 70 6.82 -1.82 -7.91
CA GLN A 70 7.07 -2.13 -6.49
C GLN A 70 8.56 -2.11 -6.10
N TYR A 71 9.45 -2.12 -7.08
CA TYR A 71 10.89 -2.15 -6.87
C TYR A 71 11.59 -1.17 -7.80
N TRP A 72 12.41 -0.30 -7.21
CA TRP A 72 13.21 0.66 -7.95
C TRP A 72 14.68 0.48 -7.58
N PRO A 73 15.59 0.51 -8.54
CA PRO A 73 17.02 0.58 -8.25
C PRO A 73 17.30 1.81 -7.38
N ILE A 74 18.17 1.66 -6.40
CA ILE A 74 18.59 2.78 -5.52
C ILE A 74 19.36 3.82 -6.32
N SER A 75 20.08 3.39 -7.38
CA SER A 75 20.77 4.27 -8.29
C SER A 75 19.87 4.69 -9.44
N ASP A 76 19.67 5.98 -9.63
CA ASP A 76 18.91 6.59 -10.72
C ASP A 76 17.45 6.10 -10.84
N PRO A 77 16.64 6.27 -9.78
CA PRO A 77 15.27 5.76 -9.77
C PRO A 77 14.36 6.41 -10.83
N VAL A 78 14.61 7.66 -11.20
CA VAL A 78 13.79 8.38 -12.21
C VAL A 78 13.94 7.73 -13.58
N ASN A 79 15.17 7.51 -14.03
CA ASN A 79 15.42 6.85 -15.32
C ASN A 79 14.94 5.41 -15.33
N ALA A 80 15.09 4.70 -14.21
CA ALA A 80 14.58 3.34 -14.06
C ALA A 80 13.06 3.29 -14.22
N ILE A 81 12.32 4.21 -13.60
CA ILE A 81 10.85 4.29 -13.73
C ILE A 81 10.45 4.54 -15.18
N ILE A 82 11.07 5.53 -15.83
CA ILE A 82 10.78 5.86 -17.23
C ILE A 82 11.03 4.65 -18.13
N HIS A 83 12.15 3.98 -17.93
CA HIS A 83 12.53 2.81 -18.73
C HIS A 83 11.55 1.64 -18.53
N GLU A 84 11.18 1.33 -17.29
CA GLU A 84 10.19 0.28 -16.97
C GLU A 84 8.82 0.61 -17.59
N LEU A 85 8.36 1.85 -17.49
CA LEU A 85 7.11 2.29 -18.11
C LEU A 85 7.18 2.17 -19.65
N ALA A 86 8.29 2.57 -20.28
CA ALA A 86 8.47 2.47 -21.72
C ALA A 86 8.48 1.00 -22.18
N ILE A 87 9.19 0.13 -21.50
CA ILE A 87 9.16 -1.32 -21.79
C ILE A 87 7.74 -1.86 -21.65
N HIS A 88 7.05 -1.52 -20.57
CA HIS A 88 5.72 -2.08 -20.28
C HIS A 88 4.66 -1.63 -21.28
N PHE A 89 4.63 -0.35 -21.65
CA PHE A 89 3.59 0.21 -22.50
C PHE A 89 3.93 0.21 -24.00
N CYS A 90 5.20 0.40 -24.34
CA CYS A 90 5.65 0.46 -25.74
C CYS A 90 6.25 -0.86 -26.25
N GLY A 91 6.55 -1.82 -25.35
CA GLY A 91 7.00 -3.17 -25.75
C GLY A 91 8.48 -3.29 -26.14
N PHE A 92 9.27 -2.22 -26.07
CA PHE A 92 10.70 -2.23 -26.42
C PHE A 92 11.49 -1.26 -25.54
N SER A 93 12.73 -1.62 -25.25
CA SER A 93 13.71 -0.67 -24.74
C SER A 93 14.19 0.16 -25.91
N SER A 94 13.71 1.40 -26.03
CA SER A 94 14.26 2.27 -27.06
C SER A 94 15.75 2.52 -26.74
N SER A 95 16.62 2.22 -27.69
CA SER A 95 18.05 2.58 -27.62
C SER A 95 18.27 4.08 -27.83
N GLY A 96 17.31 4.89 -27.45
CA GLY A 96 17.30 6.36 -27.61
C GLY A 96 17.57 7.12 -26.32
N SER A 97 17.58 8.43 -26.41
CA SER A 97 17.65 9.32 -25.25
C SER A 97 16.40 9.18 -24.37
N ASN A 98 16.49 9.48 -23.07
CA ASN A 98 15.35 9.51 -22.17
C ASN A 98 14.20 10.36 -22.70
N GLN A 99 14.48 11.48 -23.36
CA GLN A 99 13.46 12.33 -23.96
C GLN A 99 12.65 11.58 -25.03
N LYS A 100 13.30 10.80 -25.88
CA LYS A 100 12.61 9.99 -26.88
C LYS A 100 11.73 8.93 -26.24
N MET A 101 12.20 8.26 -25.19
CA MET A 101 11.39 7.28 -24.44
C MET A 101 10.13 7.92 -23.83
N ILE A 102 10.26 9.12 -23.28
CA ILE A 102 9.12 9.87 -22.72
C ILE A 102 8.13 10.23 -23.84
N ASP A 103 8.58 10.72 -24.97
CA ASP A 103 7.72 11.13 -26.07
C ASP A 103 7.01 9.90 -26.72
N ASP A 104 7.71 8.78 -26.85
CA ASP A 104 7.13 7.50 -27.30
C ASP A 104 6.06 7.00 -26.30
N LEU A 105 6.32 7.11 -24.99
CA LEU A 105 5.39 6.72 -23.93
C LEU A 105 4.13 7.60 -23.95
N VAL A 106 4.28 8.92 -24.06
CA VAL A 106 3.16 9.87 -24.15
C VAL A 106 2.30 9.53 -25.37
N SER A 107 2.90 9.39 -26.56
CA SER A 107 2.19 9.07 -27.80
C SER A 107 1.43 7.74 -27.70
N ASN A 108 2.08 6.71 -27.13
CA ASN A 108 1.45 5.39 -26.98
C ASN A 108 0.25 5.40 -26.03
N LEU A 109 0.30 6.20 -24.98
CA LEU A 109 -0.80 6.31 -24.02
C LEU A 109 -1.94 7.20 -24.55
N GLU A 110 -1.64 8.23 -25.35
CA GLU A 110 -2.66 9.04 -26.03
C GLU A 110 -3.48 8.23 -27.03
N GLU A 111 -2.83 7.37 -27.82
CA GLU A 111 -3.48 6.55 -28.83
C GLU A 111 -4.29 5.39 -28.23
N SER A 112 -4.19 5.16 -26.92
CA SER A 112 -4.85 4.02 -26.29
C SER A 112 -6.38 4.17 -26.29
N SER A 113 -7.07 3.22 -26.92
CA SER A 113 -8.52 3.09 -26.88
C SER A 113 -8.99 2.20 -25.73
N GLY A 114 -10.16 2.49 -25.16
CA GLY A 114 -10.77 1.70 -24.09
C GLY A 114 -10.68 2.37 -22.73
N THR A 115 -10.54 1.58 -21.68
CA THR A 115 -10.41 2.11 -20.31
C THR A 115 -9.07 2.80 -20.08
N LEU A 116 -9.06 3.84 -19.25
CA LEU A 116 -7.86 4.58 -18.93
C LEU A 116 -6.77 3.64 -18.34
N PRO A 117 -5.51 3.71 -18.81
CA PRO A 117 -4.42 2.98 -18.19
C PRO A 117 -4.19 3.37 -16.73
N VAL A 118 -3.79 2.42 -15.89
CA VAL A 118 -3.43 2.67 -14.50
C VAL A 118 -1.93 2.51 -14.32
N ILE A 119 -1.28 3.52 -13.78
CA ILE A 119 0.14 3.52 -13.42
C ILE A 119 0.22 3.71 -11.91
N SER A 120 0.80 2.75 -11.20
CA SER A 120 1.02 2.86 -9.78
C SER A 120 2.48 2.76 -9.40
N LEU A 121 2.89 3.66 -8.54
CA LEU A 121 4.24 3.74 -7.97
C LEU A 121 4.15 3.54 -6.46
N ASP A 122 4.54 2.34 -5.99
CA ASP A 122 4.58 1.97 -4.57
C ASP A 122 6.05 1.92 -4.13
N TYR A 123 6.52 3.01 -3.51
CA TYR A 123 7.92 3.17 -3.16
C TYR A 123 8.30 2.48 -1.85
N PRO A 124 9.50 1.86 -1.80
CA PRO A 124 10.10 1.42 -0.54
C PRO A 124 10.37 2.61 0.39
N SER A 125 10.22 2.41 1.68
CA SER A 125 10.39 3.44 2.71
C SER A 125 11.82 4.02 2.84
N ASN A 126 12.81 3.40 2.19
CA ASN A 126 14.22 3.77 2.24
C ASN A 126 14.70 4.63 1.06
N VAL A 127 13.82 5.09 0.20
CA VAL A 127 14.14 5.95 -0.94
C VAL A 127 13.77 7.39 -0.59
N GLU A 128 14.62 8.34 -0.96
CA GLU A 128 14.31 9.78 -0.88
C GLU A 128 13.21 10.14 -1.88
N ILE A 129 11.97 9.92 -1.45
CA ILE A 129 10.80 10.02 -2.31
C ILE A 129 10.59 11.43 -2.85
N ALA A 130 10.89 12.46 -2.06
CA ALA A 130 10.71 13.84 -2.47
C ALA A 130 11.52 14.16 -3.73
N THR A 131 12.83 13.87 -3.72
CA THR A 131 13.71 14.10 -4.87
C THR A 131 13.25 13.37 -6.13
N VAL A 132 12.76 12.13 -5.96
CA VAL A 132 12.26 11.34 -7.09
C VAL A 132 10.98 11.94 -7.64
N LEU A 133 10.03 12.30 -6.77
CA LEU A 133 8.75 12.87 -7.20
C LEU A 133 8.91 14.25 -7.85
N ASN A 134 9.76 15.12 -7.31
CA ASN A 134 10.06 16.41 -7.94
C ASN A 134 10.51 16.24 -9.40
N SER A 135 11.31 15.22 -9.66
CA SER A 135 11.86 14.99 -10.99
C SER A 135 10.87 14.29 -11.93
N ILE A 136 10.06 13.35 -11.42
CA ILE A 136 9.22 12.49 -12.28
C ILE A 136 7.79 13.01 -12.43
N SER A 137 7.24 13.75 -11.44
CA SER A 137 5.84 14.21 -11.47
C SER A 137 5.49 15.05 -12.70
N PRO A 138 6.33 15.98 -13.18
CA PRO A 138 6.07 16.72 -14.40
C PRO A 138 5.99 15.82 -15.65
N ILE A 139 6.71 14.68 -15.65
CA ILE A 139 6.66 13.69 -16.73
C ILE A 139 5.37 12.90 -16.65
N LEU A 140 5.02 12.43 -15.45
CA LEU A 140 3.80 11.66 -15.21
C LEU A 140 2.54 12.46 -15.55
N GLN A 141 2.53 13.76 -15.31
CA GLN A 141 1.42 14.66 -15.64
C GLN A 141 1.12 14.71 -17.15
N ARG A 142 2.12 14.46 -18.00
CA ARG A 142 1.94 14.40 -19.46
C ARG A 142 1.26 13.11 -19.93
N LEU A 143 1.18 12.09 -19.07
CA LEU A 143 0.66 10.77 -19.45
C LEU A 143 -0.87 10.74 -19.36
N ARG A 144 -1.52 10.25 -20.41
CA ARG A 144 -2.96 9.97 -20.38
C ARG A 144 -3.22 8.68 -19.60
N ALA A 145 -3.14 8.76 -18.28
CA ALA A 145 -3.29 7.63 -17.36
C ALA A 145 -3.89 8.07 -16.00
N LEU A 146 -4.39 7.11 -15.24
CA LEU A 146 -4.62 7.27 -13.81
C LEU A 146 -3.32 6.93 -13.09
N VAL A 147 -2.60 7.95 -12.64
CA VAL A 147 -1.35 7.79 -11.90
C VAL A 147 -1.64 7.76 -10.42
N ILE A 148 -1.15 6.75 -9.71
CA ILE A 148 -1.33 6.56 -8.27
C ILE A 148 0.04 6.42 -7.60
N VAL A 149 0.42 7.41 -6.81
CA VAL A 149 1.63 7.33 -5.97
C VAL A 149 1.23 6.89 -4.56
N VAL A 150 1.89 5.86 -4.07
CA VAL A 150 1.58 5.24 -2.78
C VAL A 150 2.61 5.66 -1.74
N LEU A 151 2.17 6.33 -0.68
CA LEU A 151 3.04 6.94 0.32
C LEU A 151 2.69 6.50 1.74
N THR A 152 3.69 6.57 2.63
CA THR A 152 3.45 6.63 4.08
C THR A 152 3.17 8.08 4.50
N PRO A 153 2.59 8.35 5.69
CA PRO A 153 2.43 9.70 6.20
C PRO A 153 3.75 10.47 6.30
N SER A 154 4.83 9.80 6.71
CA SER A 154 6.16 10.40 6.80
C SER A 154 6.75 10.76 5.42
N GLN A 155 6.52 9.93 4.40
CA GLN A 155 6.92 10.25 3.03
C GLN A 155 6.14 11.45 2.48
N LEU A 156 4.83 11.51 2.73
CA LEU A 156 4.01 12.65 2.32
C LEU A 156 4.52 13.97 2.93
N SER A 157 4.87 13.96 4.22
CA SER A 157 5.37 15.17 4.89
C SER A 157 6.76 15.62 4.43
N SER A 158 7.49 14.81 3.67
CA SER A 158 8.79 15.17 3.09
C SER A 158 8.70 15.77 1.69
N ILE A 159 7.51 15.76 1.07
CA ILE A 159 7.30 16.31 -0.28
C ILE A 159 6.97 17.80 -0.16
N ASP A 160 7.55 18.61 -1.02
CA ASP A 160 7.29 20.05 -1.08
C ASP A 160 5.91 20.35 -1.67
N ASP A 161 5.39 21.54 -1.32
CA ASP A 161 4.07 21.98 -1.74
C ASP A 161 3.95 22.11 -3.26
N GLU A 162 4.99 22.52 -3.96
CA GLU A 162 5.01 22.67 -5.43
C GLU A 162 4.77 21.32 -6.13
N THR A 163 5.44 20.27 -5.64
CA THR A 163 5.20 18.90 -6.13
C THR A 163 3.81 18.39 -5.76
N LEU A 164 3.32 18.70 -4.55
CA LEU A 164 1.98 18.27 -4.12
C LEU A 164 0.85 18.92 -4.91
N GLU A 165 1.02 20.14 -5.41
CA GLU A 165 0.03 20.83 -6.26
C GLU A 165 -0.24 20.10 -7.59
N LEU A 166 0.66 19.25 -8.05
CA LEU A 166 0.45 18.41 -9.24
C LEU A 166 -0.52 17.26 -9.02
N TYR A 167 -0.84 16.97 -7.77
CA TYR A 167 -1.71 15.84 -7.38
C TYR A 167 -3.05 16.33 -6.85
N ASP A 168 -4.06 15.48 -7.02
CA ASP A 168 -5.34 15.66 -6.31
C ASP A 168 -5.12 15.48 -4.79
N ARG A 169 -6.11 15.90 -3.99
CA ARG A 169 -6.04 15.77 -2.53
C ARG A 169 -5.70 14.33 -2.11
N PRO A 170 -4.77 14.15 -1.17
CA PRO A 170 -4.40 12.82 -0.70
C PRO A 170 -5.61 12.05 -0.13
N GLU A 171 -5.73 10.80 -0.56
CA GLU A 171 -6.70 9.86 -0.01
C GLU A 171 -6.02 8.91 0.98
N TYR A 172 -6.67 8.67 2.12
CA TYR A 172 -6.07 7.94 3.22
C TYR A 172 -6.69 6.56 3.40
N THR A 173 -5.82 5.54 3.55
CA THR A 173 -6.27 4.23 4.00
C THR A 173 -6.44 4.25 5.53
N THR A 174 -7.68 4.14 5.98
CA THR A 174 -8.03 4.11 7.40
C THR A 174 -7.87 2.70 8.00
N HIS A 175 -7.73 2.62 9.31
CA HIS A 175 -7.77 1.35 10.05
C HIS A 175 -9.17 0.72 10.00
N LEU A 176 -9.24 -0.60 10.16
CA LEU A 176 -10.49 -1.33 10.16
C LEU A 176 -11.23 -1.15 11.50
N SER A 177 -12.52 -0.85 11.43
CA SER A 177 -13.41 -0.92 12.59
C SER A 177 -13.65 -2.38 13.00
N LYS A 178 -14.17 -2.61 14.21
CA LYS A 178 -14.55 -3.95 14.69
C LYS A 178 -15.49 -4.67 13.69
N LYS A 179 -16.48 -3.95 13.15
CA LYS A 179 -17.40 -4.49 12.14
C LYS A 179 -16.67 -4.93 10.87
N GLN A 180 -15.70 -4.12 10.42
CA GLN A 180 -14.90 -4.44 9.22
C GLN A 180 -13.93 -5.60 9.48
N ILE A 181 -13.38 -5.74 10.69
CA ILE A 181 -12.57 -6.91 11.08
C ILE A 181 -13.41 -8.19 11.01
N GLN A 182 -14.64 -8.17 11.55
CA GLN A 182 -15.57 -9.30 11.47
C GLN A 182 -15.89 -9.64 10.01
N GLU A 183 -16.17 -8.64 9.19
CA GLU A 183 -16.46 -8.81 7.76
C GLU A 183 -15.27 -9.39 7.01
N LEU A 184 -14.05 -8.86 7.20
CA LEU A 184 -12.82 -9.38 6.62
C LEU A 184 -12.61 -10.85 6.99
N SER A 185 -12.78 -11.19 8.27
CA SER A 185 -12.66 -12.56 8.75
C SER A 185 -13.65 -13.48 8.08
N ASN A 186 -14.92 -13.07 7.98
CA ASN A 186 -15.96 -13.85 7.34
C ASN A 186 -15.66 -14.09 5.86
N ARG A 187 -15.26 -13.06 5.13
CA ARG A 187 -14.92 -13.17 3.70
C ARG A 187 -13.74 -14.11 3.47
N LEU A 188 -12.69 -14.04 4.29
CA LEU A 188 -11.51 -14.90 4.16
C LEU A 188 -11.80 -16.36 4.56
N VAL A 189 -12.59 -16.58 5.61
CA VAL A 189 -12.93 -17.93 6.09
C VAL A 189 -13.93 -18.63 5.18
N SER A 190 -14.92 -17.92 4.63
CA SER A 190 -15.95 -18.48 3.76
C SER A 190 -15.39 -19.19 2.50
N ARG A 191 -14.17 -18.87 2.11
CA ARG A 191 -13.45 -19.57 1.01
C ARG A 191 -13.07 -21.02 1.35
N LYS A 192 -12.88 -21.31 2.63
CA LYS A 192 -12.34 -22.60 3.10
C LYS A 192 -13.25 -23.30 4.11
N ALA A 193 -14.33 -22.67 4.53
CA ALA A 193 -15.34 -23.24 5.43
C ALA A 193 -16.74 -23.07 4.85
N ARG A 194 -17.59 -24.07 5.07
CA ARG A 194 -19.01 -24.03 4.68
C ARG A 194 -19.87 -23.26 5.68
N GLU A 195 -19.39 -23.05 6.90
CA GLU A 195 -20.10 -22.41 8.00
C GLU A 195 -19.65 -20.95 8.16
N LYS A 196 -20.58 -20.09 8.61
CA LYS A 196 -20.26 -18.71 8.95
C LYS A 196 -19.29 -18.68 10.13
N TRP A 197 -18.26 -17.88 9.99
CA TRP A 197 -17.29 -17.63 11.02
C TRP A 197 -17.70 -16.39 11.81
N ILE A 198 -17.97 -16.55 13.11
CA ILE A 198 -18.31 -15.44 14.01
C ILE A 198 -17.24 -15.36 15.09
N ILE A 199 -16.61 -14.21 15.19
CA ILE A 199 -15.71 -13.87 16.29
C ILE A 199 -16.57 -13.29 17.41
N GLY A 200 -16.49 -13.84 18.61
CA GLY A 200 -17.22 -13.29 19.77
C GLY A 200 -16.75 -11.86 20.10
N ASP A 201 -17.66 -11.01 20.57
CA ASP A 201 -17.43 -9.57 20.80
C ASP A 201 -16.21 -9.25 21.68
N ILE A 202 -15.97 -10.06 22.71
CA ILE A 202 -14.82 -9.91 23.60
C ILE A 202 -13.51 -10.11 22.83
N LEU A 203 -13.41 -11.17 22.04
CA LEU A 203 -12.23 -11.46 21.23
C LEU A 203 -12.05 -10.41 20.12
N LEU A 204 -13.15 -10.02 19.47
CA LEU A 204 -13.15 -8.98 18.45
C LEU A 204 -12.65 -7.64 18.98
N SER A 205 -13.07 -7.26 20.19
CA SER A 205 -12.60 -6.06 20.87
C SER A 205 -11.10 -6.12 21.15
N ARG A 206 -10.61 -7.25 21.65
CA ARG A 206 -9.17 -7.46 21.93
C ARG A 206 -8.33 -7.47 20.65
N ILE A 207 -8.80 -8.08 19.56
CA ILE A 207 -8.14 -8.02 18.25
C ILE A 207 -8.02 -6.57 17.80
N HIS A 208 -9.13 -5.81 17.87
CA HIS A 208 -9.12 -4.40 17.47
C HIS A 208 -8.16 -3.56 18.33
N GLU A 209 -8.17 -3.72 19.64
CA GLU A 209 -7.30 -3.01 20.57
C GLU A 209 -5.82 -3.33 20.33
N SER A 210 -5.49 -4.62 20.15
CA SER A 210 -4.11 -5.06 19.95
C SER A 210 -3.53 -4.64 18.61
N THR A 211 -4.36 -4.54 17.57
CA THR A 211 -3.93 -4.25 16.20
C THR A 211 -4.21 -2.80 15.79
N SER A 212 -4.92 -2.04 16.64
CA SER A 212 -5.50 -0.74 16.28
C SER A 212 -6.28 -0.78 14.95
N GLY A 213 -6.76 -1.96 14.55
CA GLY A 213 -7.44 -2.18 13.28
C GLY A 213 -6.54 -2.18 12.03
N ASN A 214 -5.21 -2.24 12.17
CA ASN A 214 -4.32 -2.37 11.01
C ASN A 214 -4.58 -3.70 10.28
N PRO A 215 -4.96 -3.70 8.99
CA PRO A 215 -5.35 -4.92 8.28
C PRO A 215 -4.30 -6.03 8.31
N ARG A 216 -3.03 -5.71 8.17
CA ARG A 216 -1.93 -6.68 8.18
C ARG A 216 -1.79 -7.35 9.55
N ASP A 217 -1.87 -6.55 10.61
CA ASP A 217 -1.74 -7.05 11.98
C ASP A 217 -2.96 -7.87 12.37
N VAL A 218 -4.16 -7.45 11.95
CA VAL A 218 -5.40 -8.24 12.10
C VAL A 218 -5.26 -9.60 11.42
N ILE A 219 -4.82 -9.65 10.16
CA ILE A 219 -4.64 -10.90 9.41
C ILE A 219 -3.59 -11.78 10.08
N ARG A 220 -2.46 -11.20 10.53
CA ARG A 220 -1.40 -11.93 11.25
C ARG A 220 -1.94 -12.58 12.51
N LEU A 221 -2.63 -11.79 13.34
CA LEU A 221 -3.19 -12.27 14.59
C LEU A 221 -4.23 -13.37 14.37
N LEU A 222 -5.15 -13.18 13.41
CA LEU A 222 -6.15 -14.20 13.06
C LEU A 222 -5.51 -15.47 12.50
N ARG A 223 -4.44 -15.35 11.73
CA ARG A 223 -3.66 -16.49 11.25
C ARG A 223 -3.08 -17.29 12.40
N ASP A 224 -2.43 -16.60 13.33
CA ASP A 224 -1.78 -17.23 14.47
C ASP A 224 -2.83 -17.91 15.40
N LEU A 225 -3.98 -17.26 15.62
CA LEU A 225 -5.10 -17.85 16.37
C LEU A 225 -5.65 -19.14 15.75
N ILE A 226 -5.68 -19.25 14.42
CA ILE A 226 -6.13 -20.48 13.75
C ILE A 226 -5.06 -21.56 13.82
N ASP A 227 -3.80 -21.21 13.63
CA ASP A 227 -2.71 -22.19 13.68
C ASP A 227 -2.58 -22.78 15.09
N GLU A 228 -2.73 -21.98 16.14
CA GLU A 228 -2.74 -22.46 17.53
C GLU A 228 -3.91 -23.40 17.86
N ARG A 229 -5.12 -23.13 17.34
CA ARG A 229 -6.26 -24.01 17.54
C ARG A 229 -6.06 -25.41 16.94
N ARG A 230 -5.10 -25.57 16.06
CA ARG A 230 -4.73 -26.90 15.53
C ARG A 230 -3.80 -27.65 16.47
N ASP A 231 -2.96 -26.94 17.22
CA ASP A 231 -1.86 -27.51 18.00
C ASP A 231 -2.10 -27.50 19.52
N VAL A 232 -2.86 -26.52 20.06
CA VAL A 232 -3.04 -26.36 21.52
C VAL A 232 -4.46 -25.83 21.86
N GLY A 233 -5.04 -26.32 22.94
CA GLY A 233 -6.37 -25.89 23.43
C GLY A 233 -6.45 -24.41 23.78
N ALA A 234 -7.68 -23.91 23.89
CA ALA A 234 -8.11 -22.51 23.91
C ALA A 234 -7.45 -21.54 24.94
N HIS A 235 -6.65 -22.02 25.88
CA HIS A 235 -6.02 -21.20 26.93
C HIS A 235 -4.76 -20.46 26.45
N GLY A 236 -3.96 -21.04 25.57
CA GLY A 236 -2.73 -20.41 25.05
C GLY A 236 -2.95 -19.15 24.21
N THR A 237 -4.10 -19.04 23.58
CA THR A 237 -4.47 -17.93 22.69
C THR A 237 -4.59 -16.56 23.38
N LEU A 238 -5.13 -16.56 24.61
CA LEU A 238 -5.32 -15.33 25.41
C LEU A 238 -4.00 -14.80 26.01
N GLU A 239 -3.15 -15.69 26.47
CA GLU A 239 -1.81 -15.35 26.99
C GLU A 239 -0.91 -14.80 25.87
N ARG A 240 -1.03 -15.35 24.67
CA ARG A 240 -0.26 -14.92 23.51
C ARG A 240 -0.69 -13.55 22.99
N LEU A 241 -2.00 -13.23 23.01
CA LEU A 241 -2.51 -11.88 22.74
C LEU A 241 -1.97 -10.85 23.73
N MET A 242 -1.86 -11.21 25.01
CA MET A 242 -1.28 -10.34 26.04
C MET A 242 0.24 -10.16 25.83
N ARG A 243 0.97 -11.24 25.54
CA ARG A 243 2.42 -11.21 25.29
C ARG A 243 2.75 -10.38 24.05
N TRP A 244 1.99 -10.53 22.98
CA TRP A 244 2.18 -9.75 21.75
C TRP A 244 1.96 -8.23 21.95
N LYS A 245 1.01 -7.85 22.83
CA LYS A 245 0.82 -6.44 23.21
C LYS A 245 2.04 -5.89 23.96
N ILE A 246 2.63 -6.68 24.84
CA ILE A 246 3.83 -6.30 25.63
C ILE A 246 5.05 -6.18 24.69
N GLU A 247 5.27 -7.13 23.78
CA GLU A 247 6.37 -7.09 22.81
C GLU A 247 6.29 -5.90 21.85
N ARG A 248 5.07 -5.49 21.48
CA ARG A 248 4.88 -4.34 20.59
C ARG A 248 5.09 -3.01 21.32
N VAL A 249 4.66 -2.89 22.57
CA VAL A 249 4.91 -1.70 23.39
C VAL A 249 6.41 -1.54 23.63
N SER A 250 7.12 -2.61 23.98
CA SER A 250 8.58 -2.58 24.18
C SER A 250 9.36 -2.32 22.88
N SER A 251 8.84 -2.72 21.73
CA SER A 251 9.46 -2.41 20.41
C SER A 251 9.31 -0.92 20.06
N ILE A 252 8.17 -0.31 20.37
CA ILE A 252 7.92 1.11 20.15
C ILE A 252 8.78 1.96 21.11
N GLU A 253 8.87 1.57 22.37
CA GLU A 253 9.72 2.23 23.36
C GLU A 253 11.20 2.17 22.97
N ASN A 254 11.69 1.03 22.48
CA ASN A 254 13.06 0.85 22.01
C ASN A 254 13.38 1.63 20.72
N GLU A 255 12.41 1.82 19.82
CA GLU A 255 12.57 2.68 18.64
C GLU A 255 12.63 4.15 19.03
N THR A 256 11.77 4.57 19.96
CA THR A 256 11.75 5.94 20.47
C THR A 256 13.02 6.29 21.27
N GLU A 257 13.54 5.37 22.09
CA GLU A 257 14.81 5.55 22.80
C GLU A 257 16.02 5.63 21.85
N LYS A 258 16.02 4.86 20.78
CA LYS A 258 17.10 4.92 19.77
C LYS A 258 17.07 6.22 18.97
N ASP A 259 15.91 6.78 18.70
CA ASP A 259 15.77 8.06 18.01
C ASP A 259 16.19 9.22 18.92
N VAL A 260 15.82 9.18 20.20
CA VAL A 260 16.25 10.17 21.21
C VAL A 260 17.77 10.09 21.46
N GLN A 261 18.37 8.89 21.51
CA GLN A 261 19.81 8.74 21.65
C GLN A 261 20.59 9.22 20.41
N LYS A 262 20.04 9.12 19.21
CA LYS A 262 20.64 9.69 18.00
C LYS A 262 20.63 11.22 18.00
N GLU A 263 19.57 11.83 18.51
CA GLU A 263 19.49 13.29 18.66
C GLU A 263 20.46 13.85 19.71
N ILE A 264 20.74 13.11 20.78
CA ILE A 264 21.66 13.51 21.86
C ILE A 264 23.14 13.30 21.47
N LEU A 265 23.43 12.41 20.48
CA LEU A 265 24.80 12.06 20.07
C LEU A 265 25.26 12.81 18.80
N SER A 266 24.52 13.77 18.26
CA SER A 266 25.03 14.71 17.27
C SER A 266 25.81 15.81 18.00
N PRO A 267 27.17 15.83 17.93
CA PRO A 267 27.91 16.93 18.47
C PRO A 267 27.66 18.18 17.61
N ASP A 268 27.21 19.22 18.27
CA ASP A 268 27.21 20.60 17.75
C ASP A 268 28.64 21.00 17.35
N GLU A 269 29.03 20.75 16.13
CA GLU A 269 30.24 21.35 15.53
C GLU A 269 29.90 22.69 14.88
N SER A 270 29.62 23.67 15.73
CA SER A 270 29.65 25.04 15.29
C SER A 270 30.03 25.97 16.45
N TYR A 271 31.30 25.93 16.81
CA TYR A 271 32.01 27.10 17.40
C TYR A 271 33.51 26.85 17.26
N ASN A 272 34.12 27.54 16.25
CA ASN A 272 35.43 28.18 16.46
C ASN A 272 35.86 28.94 15.20
N TYR A 273 35.93 30.29 15.40
CA TYR A 273 36.74 31.34 14.75
C TYR A 273 36.61 31.54 13.24
#